data_5342aeab98a906e1d441c010f76444e4
#
_entry.id   5342aeab98a906e1d441c010f76444e4
#
_cell.length_a   1.000
_cell.length_b   1.000
_cell.length_c   1.000
_cell.angle_alpha   90.00
_cell.angle_beta   90.00
_cell.angle_gamma   90.00
#
_symmetry.space_group_name_H-M   'P 1'
#
loop_
_entity.id
_entity.type
_entity.pdbx_description
1 polymer ?
#
loop_
_entity_poly.entity_id
_entity_poly.type
_entity_poly.pdbx_seq_one_letter_code
_entity_poly.pdbx_strand_id
1 'polypeptide(L)'
;MSEAYIDLQLHTNCSDGVWSPERLYAEVRAKDLECFSVTDHDTIDAYPVPADLASRCVPGLEVDTEHEGHTVHLLAYGVTDPDCVLLSALRKQRDERIVRMKAIVERMQGLGVDVTFDDVAAQVAGGGSVGRPHLARALLARGIVSNIQEAFDKYLADGEKGFVKLKRLTSADIVPMVHESGGIVVIAHPKRLREDRHLAEIADLGVEGVEAVHPSADAEFQRHIIEFADARGLLVTGGTDFHAPETHPLPGIMFPRDRLERFLERVAALA
;
A
#
# COMPACT_ATOMS: atom_id res chain seq x y z
N MET A 1 -10.77 -25.71 -12.33
CA MET A 1 -9.57 -25.61 -11.44
C MET A 1 -10.10 -25.45 -10.03
N SER A 2 -9.46 -26.01 -9.01
CA SER A 2 -9.85 -25.79 -7.61
C SER A 2 -9.46 -24.37 -7.21
N GLU A 3 -10.24 -23.78 -6.31
CA GLU A 3 -10.00 -22.44 -5.79
C GLU A 3 -9.56 -22.51 -4.32
N ALA A 4 -8.88 -21.50 -3.87
CA ALA A 4 -8.52 -21.25 -2.48
C ALA A 4 -9.18 -19.95 -2.02
N TYR A 5 -9.52 -19.85 -0.73
CA TYR A 5 -10.08 -18.63 -0.15
C TYR A 5 -8.97 -17.87 0.56
N ILE A 6 -8.54 -16.76 -0.03
CA ILE A 6 -7.33 -16.03 0.37
C ILE A 6 -7.55 -14.53 0.42
N ASP A 7 -6.59 -13.81 0.99
CA ASP A 7 -6.44 -12.37 0.83
C ASP A 7 -4.98 -11.95 1.01
N LEU A 8 -4.32 -11.52 -0.05
CA LEU A 8 -2.91 -11.16 -0.02
C LEU A 8 -2.65 -9.67 0.10
N GLN A 9 -3.71 -8.84 0.27
CA GLN A 9 -3.56 -7.40 0.47
C GLN A 9 -4.61 -6.89 1.47
N LEU A 10 -4.16 -6.67 2.70
CA LEU A 10 -4.98 -6.24 3.85
C LEU A 10 -4.28 -5.12 4.61
N HIS A 11 -5.04 -4.14 5.07
CA HIS A 11 -4.52 -3.00 5.83
C HIS A 11 -5.11 -2.92 7.24
N THR A 12 -4.27 -2.48 8.18
CA THR A 12 -4.63 -2.24 9.57
C THR A 12 -4.42 -0.77 9.95
N ASN A 13 -4.72 -0.42 11.18
CA ASN A 13 -4.44 0.91 11.70
C ASN A 13 -2.94 1.16 12.02
N CYS A 14 -2.06 0.21 11.70
CA CYS A 14 -0.61 0.47 11.63
C CYS A 14 -0.27 1.36 10.43
N SER A 15 -1.15 1.43 9.41
CA SER A 15 -1.07 2.38 8.30
C SER A 15 -2.33 3.23 8.18
N ASP A 16 -3.26 2.87 7.34
CA ASP A 16 -4.46 3.64 6.99
C ASP A 16 -5.76 2.84 7.00
N GLY A 17 -5.70 1.56 7.37
CA GLY A 17 -6.88 0.76 7.68
C GLY A 17 -7.54 1.19 9.00
N VAL A 18 -8.82 0.86 9.20
CA VAL A 18 -9.57 1.24 10.40
C VAL A 18 -9.53 0.18 11.50
N TRP A 19 -9.21 -1.07 11.17
CA TRP A 19 -9.15 -2.14 12.16
C TRP A 19 -7.75 -2.27 12.76
N SER A 20 -7.69 -2.59 14.06
CA SER A 20 -6.43 -3.02 14.65
C SER A 20 -5.99 -4.39 14.10
N PRO A 21 -4.69 -4.74 14.17
CA PRO A 21 -4.22 -6.07 13.80
C PRO A 21 -5.02 -7.20 14.46
N GLU A 22 -5.35 -7.09 15.76
CA GLU A 22 -6.13 -8.10 16.49
C GLU A 22 -7.54 -8.27 15.91
N ARG A 23 -8.19 -7.15 15.53
CA ARG A 23 -9.51 -7.20 14.90
C ARG A 23 -9.45 -7.85 13.53
N LEU A 24 -8.42 -7.52 12.71
CA LEU A 24 -8.22 -8.12 11.41
C LEU A 24 -7.94 -9.63 11.54
N TYR A 25 -7.10 -10.04 12.48
CA TYR A 25 -6.83 -11.47 12.72
C TYR A 25 -8.06 -12.24 13.19
N ALA A 26 -8.96 -11.61 13.96
CA ALA A 26 -10.22 -12.23 14.33
C ALA A 26 -11.12 -12.46 13.08
N GLU A 27 -11.13 -11.53 12.13
CA GLU A 27 -11.87 -11.68 10.88
C GLU A 27 -11.27 -12.76 9.98
N VAL A 28 -9.93 -12.80 9.83
CA VAL A 28 -9.21 -13.86 9.10
C VAL A 28 -9.58 -15.25 9.63
N ARG A 29 -9.67 -15.41 10.97
CA ARG A 29 -10.14 -16.67 11.58
C ARG A 29 -11.61 -16.96 11.27
N ALA A 30 -12.46 -15.95 11.44
CA ALA A 30 -13.91 -16.10 11.22
C ALA A 30 -14.25 -16.49 9.76
N LYS A 31 -13.47 -15.97 8.83
CA LYS A 31 -13.55 -16.24 7.39
C LYS A 31 -12.84 -17.52 6.97
N ASP A 32 -12.03 -18.12 7.84
CA ASP A 32 -11.17 -19.28 7.57
C ASP A 32 -10.30 -19.14 6.32
N LEU A 33 -9.65 -17.99 6.16
CA LEU A 33 -8.75 -17.75 5.03
C LEU A 33 -7.62 -18.78 5.04
N GLU A 34 -7.40 -19.44 3.90
CA GLU A 34 -6.34 -20.43 3.74
C GLU A 34 -4.95 -19.78 3.67
N CYS A 35 -4.88 -18.56 3.12
CA CYS A 35 -3.67 -17.76 3.04
C CYS A 35 -4.02 -16.27 3.11
N PHE A 36 -3.18 -15.49 3.79
CA PHE A 36 -3.36 -14.04 3.86
C PHE A 36 -2.03 -13.31 4.03
N SER A 37 -2.03 -12.02 3.72
CA SER A 37 -0.94 -11.10 4.05
C SER A 37 -1.51 -9.79 4.59
N VAL A 38 -0.87 -9.25 5.63
CA VAL A 38 -1.11 -7.87 6.06
C VAL A 38 -0.04 -7.01 5.40
N THR A 39 -0.48 -6.05 4.60
CA THR A 39 0.39 -5.26 3.73
C THR A 39 0.27 -3.77 4.04
N ASP A 40 0.38 -3.41 5.32
CA ASP A 40 0.33 -2.03 5.76
C ASP A 40 1.34 -1.15 5.00
N HIS A 41 0.97 0.10 4.70
CA HIS A 41 1.82 1.03 3.96
C HIS A 41 3.11 1.34 4.71
N ASP A 42 4.25 1.09 4.06
CA ASP A 42 5.60 1.43 4.51
C ASP A 42 6.00 0.86 5.89
N THR A 43 5.31 -0.17 6.40
CA THR A 43 5.58 -0.75 7.74
C THR A 43 5.23 -2.23 7.84
N ILE A 44 5.87 -2.91 8.78
CA ILE A 44 5.54 -4.28 9.22
C ILE A 44 5.08 -4.32 10.68
N ASP A 45 4.58 -3.22 11.23
CA ASP A 45 4.23 -3.09 12.66
C ASP A 45 3.04 -3.98 13.08
N ALA A 46 2.26 -4.51 12.13
CA ALA A 46 1.23 -5.51 12.40
C ALA A 46 1.79 -6.90 12.74
N TYR A 47 3.08 -7.15 12.51
CA TYR A 47 3.73 -8.44 12.80
C TYR A 47 4.43 -8.45 14.18
N PRO A 48 4.60 -9.62 14.81
CA PRO A 48 4.21 -10.96 14.33
C PRO A 48 2.71 -11.22 14.44
N VAL A 49 2.17 -12.03 13.51
CA VAL A 49 0.81 -12.55 13.62
C VAL A 49 0.68 -13.58 14.75
N PRO A 50 -0.53 -13.83 15.29
CA PRO A 50 -0.76 -14.88 16.26
C PRO A 50 -0.29 -16.27 15.77
N ALA A 51 0.27 -17.09 16.67
CA ALA A 51 0.91 -18.36 16.32
C ALA A 51 -0.01 -19.34 15.58
N ASP A 52 -1.32 -19.32 15.84
CA ASP A 52 -2.32 -20.15 15.17
C ASP A 52 -2.57 -19.74 13.70
N LEU A 53 -2.19 -18.52 13.33
CA LEU A 53 -2.30 -17.98 11.95
C LEU A 53 -0.96 -17.99 11.21
N ALA A 54 0.15 -18.21 11.88
CA ALA A 54 1.49 -18.07 11.31
C ALA A 54 1.72 -18.94 10.06
N SER A 55 1.17 -20.14 10.02
CA SER A 55 1.30 -21.05 8.88
C SER A 55 0.46 -20.65 7.65
N ARG A 56 -0.46 -19.72 7.82
CA ARG A 56 -1.33 -19.17 6.74
C ARG A 56 -0.91 -17.79 6.30
N CYS A 57 0.01 -17.16 7.02
CA CYS A 57 0.42 -15.78 6.80
C CYS A 57 1.69 -15.70 5.96
N VAL A 58 1.64 -14.96 4.87
CA VAL A 58 2.82 -14.50 4.15
C VAL A 58 3.12 -13.08 4.63
N PRO A 59 4.25 -12.84 5.32
CA PRO A 59 4.63 -11.50 5.73
C PRO A 59 4.78 -10.58 4.52
N GLY A 60 4.26 -9.37 4.61
CA GLY A 60 4.33 -8.40 3.53
C GLY A 60 4.11 -6.97 3.98
N LEU A 61 4.34 -6.04 3.08
CA LEU A 61 3.98 -4.63 3.21
C LEU A 61 3.68 -4.04 1.82
N GLU A 62 2.92 -2.97 1.78
CA GLU A 62 2.73 -2.17 0.57
C GLU A 62 3.63 -0.93 0.62
N VAL A 63 4.37 -0.68 -0.46
CA VAL A 63 5.33 0.42 -0.56
C VAL A 63 4.81 1.47 -1.52
N ASP A 64 4.69 2.71 -1.05
CA ASP A 64 4.38 3.87 -1.87
C ASP A 64 5.61 4.30 -2.69
N THR A 65 5.54 4.16 -4.00
CA THR A 65 6.62 4.56 -4.91
C THR A 65 6.16 5.57 -5.94
N GLU A 66 7.11 6.03 -6.76
CA GLU A 66 6.85 6.88 -7.92
C GLU A 66 7.49 6.24 -9.17
N HIS A 67 6.76 6.26 -10.28
CA HIS A 67 7.28 5.91 -11.59
C HIS A 67 6.83 6.98 -12.60
N GLU A 68 7.77 7.66 -13.24
CA GLU A 68 7.52 8.76 -14.20
C GLU A 68 6.52 9.84 -13.70
N GLY A 69 6.57 10.19 -12.40
CA GLY A 69 5.67 11.18 -11.79
C GLY A 69 4.31 10.64 -11.36
N HIS A 70 4.04 9.36 -11.59
CA HIS A 70 2.83 8.68 -11.15
C HIS A 70 3.06 7.92 -9.85
N THR A 71 2.07 7.94 -8.95
CA THR A 71 2.11 7.09 -7.76
C THR A 71 1.88 5.65 -8.16
N VAL A 72 2.78 4.77 -7.73
CA VAL A 72 2.75 3.33 -7.95
C VAL A 72 2.87 2.65 -6.59
N HIS A 73 2.09 1.63 -6.35
CA HIS A 73 2.22 0.81 -5.16
C HIS A 73 2.83 -0.55 -5.53
N LEU A 74 3.76 -0.98 -4.70
CA LEU A 74 4.42 -2.27 -4.82
C LEU A 74 4.19 -3.09 -3.54
N LEU A 75 3.72 -4.31 -3.68
CA LEU A 75 3.64 -5.26 -2.57
C LEU A 75 4.98 -5.96 -2.44
N ALA A 76 5.58 -5.90 -1.25
CA ALA A 76 6.80 -6.61 -0.92
C ALA A 76 6.46 -7.76 0.03
N TYR A 77 6.63 -9.01 -0.43
CA TYR A 77 6.36 -10.20 0.38
C TYR A 77 7.65 -10.89 0.82
N GLY A 78 7.63 -11.49 2.00
CA GLY A 78 8.77 -12.21 2.57
C GLY A 78 9.70 -11.33 3.39
N VAL A 79 9.48 -10.02 3.47
CA VAL A 79 10.29 -9.11 4.29
C VAL A 79 9.90 -9.25 5.76
N THR A 80 10.84 -9.71 6.60
CA THR A 80 10.61 -9.99 8.03
C THR A 80 11.61 -9.33 8.97
N ASP A 81 12.78 -8.93 8.46
CA ASP A 81 13.82 -8.27 9.25
C ASP A 81 13.48 -6.77 9.38
N PRO A 82 13.17 -6.28 10.61
CA PRO A 82 12.85 -4.87 10.83
C PRO A 82 14.04 -3.93 10.57
N ASP A 83 15.26 -4.43 10.54
CA ASP A 83 16.48 -3.65 10.35
C ASP A 83 17.03 -3.72 8.91
N CYS A 84 16.29 -4.34 8.00
CA CYS A 84 16.67 -4.45 6.59
C CYS A 84 16.76 -3.09 5.88
N VAL A 85 17.43 -3.07 4.73
CA VAL A 85 17.67 -1.85 3.94
C VAL A 85 16.37 -1.19 3.52
N LEU A 86 15.37 -1.98 3.10
CA LEU A 86 14.05 -1.47 2.70
C LEU A 86 13.38 -0.69 3.83
N LEU A 87 13.19 -1.33 5.00
CA LEU A 87 12.48 -0.68 6.13
C LEU A 87 13.25 0.51 6.70
N SER A 88 14.59 0.49 6.63
CA SER A 88 15.42 1.64 6.98
C SER A 88 15.19 2.82 6.03
N ALA A 89 15.09 2.56 4.72
CA ALA A 89 14.78 3.59 3.72
C ALA A 89 13.36 4.15 3.87
N LEU A 90 12.37 3.28 4.16
CA LEU A 90 10.98 3.68 4.38
C LEU A 90 10.80 4.51 5.64
N ARG A 91 11.48 4.15 6.75
CA ARG A 91 11.52 5.00 7.96
C ARG A 91 12.04 6.40 7.65
N LYS A 92 13.14 6.50 6.90
CA LYS A 92 13.68 7.79 6.48
C LYS A 92 12.69 8.57 5.62
N GLN A 93 12.02 7.92 4.66
CA GLN A 93 10.99 8.56 3.83
C GLN A 93 9.81 9.07 4.68
N ARG A 94 9.40 8.33 5.72
CA ARG A 94 8.36 8.75 6.67
C ARG A 94 8.78 10.03 7.42
N ASP A 95 10.02 10.09 7.90
CA ASP A 95 10.56 11.29 8.55
C ASP A 95 10.58 12.50 7.61
N GLU A 96 10.95 12.29 6.35
CA GLU A 96 10.92 13.33 5.30
C GLU A 96 9.48 13.81 5.02
N ARG A 97 8.47 12.92 5.09
CA ARG A 97 7.05 13.31 5.00
C ARG A 97 6.63 14.22 6.16
N ILE A 98 7.10 13.95 7.39
CA ILE A 98 6.85 14.81 8.55
C ILE A 98 7.49 16.18 8.35
N VAL A 99 8.75 16.23 7.95
CA VAL A 99 9.48 17.49 7.65
C VAL A 99 8.74 18.29 6.57
N ARG A 100 8.35 17.63 5.49
CA ARG A 100 7.54 18.25 4.42
C ARG A 100 6.21 18.79 4.93
N MET A 101 5.48 18.02 5.76
CA MET A 101 4.19 18.46 6.29
C MET A 101 4.33 19.71 7.15
N LYS A 102 5.37 19.79 8.00
CA LYS A 102 5.68 20.99 8.77
C LYS A 102 5.93 22.18 7.85
N ALA A 103 6.72 22.00 6.79
CA ALA A 103 6.97 23.07 5.80
C ALA A 103 5.69 23.51 5.06
N ILE A 104 4.75 22.58 4.76
CA ILE A 104 3.44 22.91 4.19
C ILE A 104 2.65 23.77 5.18
N VAL A 105 2.58 23.35 6.44
CA VAL A 105 1.86 24.09 7.50
C VAL A 105 2.43 25.49 7.69
N GLU A 106 3.75 25.64 7.79
CA GLU A 106 4.42 26.94 7.87
C GLU A 106 4.06 27.85 6.67
N ARG A 107 4.06 27.28 5.47
CA ARG A 107 3.68 28.02 4.26
C ARG A 107 2.21 28.45 4.30
N MET A 108 1.30 27.58 4.79
CA MET A 108 -0.12 27.89 4.97
C MET A 108 -0.32 29.01 5.99
N GLN A 109 0.40 28.98 7.11
CA GLN A 109 0.40 30.05 8.13
C GLN A 109 0.89 31.38 7.54
N GLY A 110 1.92 31.36 6.69
CA GLY A 110 2.40 32.53 5.95
C GLY A 110 1.34 33.13 4.98
N LEU A 111 0.35 32.34 4.56
CA LEU A 111 -0.80 32.77 3.76
C LEU A 111 -2.00 33.23 4.63
N GLY A 112 -1.83 33.28 5.96
CA GLY A 112 -2.88 33.65 6.90
C GLY A 112 -3.88 32.54 7.22
N VAL A 113 -3.54 31.28 6.90
CA VAL A 113 -4.39 30.11 7.21
C VAL A 113 -4.04 29.63 8.61
N ASP A 114 -5.03 29.62 9.52
CA ASP A 114 -4.85 29.19 10.92
C ASP A 114 -4.95 27.66 11.03
N VAL A 115 -3.83 26.98 10.81
CA VAL A 115 -3.68 25.53 10.96
C VAL A 115 -2.31 25.22 11.56
N THR A 116 -2.23 24.19 12.42
CA THR A 116 -0.99 23.75 13.07
C THR A 116 -0.64 22.32 12.67
N PHE A 117 0.62 21.91 12.89
CA PHE A 117 1.02 20.52 12.69
C PHE A 117 0.26 19.57 13.63
N ASP A 118 -0.09 20.01 14.86
CA ASP A 118 -0.87 19.19 15.79
C ASP A 118 -2.29 18.94 15.29
N ASP A 119 -2.92 19.92 14.61
CA ASP A 119 -4.21 19.70 13.94
C ASP A 119 -4.13 18.59 12.88
N VAL A 120 -3.01 18.53 12.15
CA VAL A 120 -2.77 17.50 11.14
C VAL A 120 -2.48 16.15 11.80
N ALA A 121 -1.65 16.13 12.83
CA ALA A 121 -1.30 14.92 13.57
C ALA A 121 -2.52 14.26 14.21
N ALA A 122 -3.48 15.06 14.69
CA ALA A 122 -4.75 14.59 15.23
C ALA A 122 -5.65 13.87 14.20
N GLN A 123 -5.37 14.02 12.89
CA GLN A 123 -6.09 13.32 11.81
C GLN A 123 -5.41 12.00 11.40
N VAL A 124 -4.22 11.70 11.94
CA VAL A 124 -3.48 10.47 11.65
C VAL A 124 -3.90 9.40 12.65
N ALA A 125 -4.54 8.33 12.19
CA ALA A 125 -4.88 7.20 13.04
C ALA A 125 -3.66 6.29 13.28
N GLY A 126 -3.57 5.69 14.47
CA GLY A 126 -2.70 4.55 14.77
C GLY A 126 -1.19 4.69 14.49
N GLY A 127 -0.66 5.90 14.31
CA GLY A 127 0.76 6.07 13.99
C GLY A 127 1.09 6.01 12.49
N GLY A 128 0.08 6.04 11.63
CA GLY A 128 0.24 6.04 10.18
C GLY A 128 1.07 7.21 9.62
N SER A 129 1.45 7.14 8.37
CA SER A 129 2.26 8.15 7.70
C SER A 129 1.47 9.42 7.43
N VAL A 130 2.00 10.59 7.83
CA VAL A 130 1.36 11.88 7.59
C VAL A 130 1.35 12.25 6.09
N GLY A 131 0.23 12.70 5.58
CA GLY A 131 0.08 13.10 4.18
C GLY A 131 -0.90 14.25 3.96
N ARG A 132 -0.95 14.77 2.73
CA ARG A 132 -1.87 15.85 2.33
C ARG A 132 -3.36 15.58 2.66
N PRO A 133 -3.89 14.34 2.56
CA PRO A 133 -5.25 14.06 2.98
C PRO A 133 -5.52 14.35 4.47
N HIS A 134 -4.52 14.13 5.34
CA HIS A 134 -4.63 14.47 6.75
C HIS A 134 -4.73 15.99 6.97
N LEU A 135 -3.91 16.78 6.25
CA LEU A 135 -4.02 18.24 6.28
C LEU A 135 -5.36 18.71 5.71
N ALA A 136 -5.86 18.10 4.63
CA ALA A 136 -7.18 18.43 4.09
C ALA A 136 -8.30 18.18 5.12
N ARG A 137 -8.25 17.07 5.86
CA ARG A 137 -9.18 16.79 6.98
C ARG A 137 -9.02 17.79 8.12
N ALA A 138 -7.80 18.20 8.47
CA ALA A 138 -7.55 19.22 9.49
C ALA A 138 -8.16 20.57 9.08
N LEU A 139 -7.97 21.00 7.84
CA LEU A 139 -8.57 22.24 7.31
C LEU A 139 -10.10 22.20 7.33
N LEU A 140 -10.70 21.05 6.99
CA LEU A 140 -12.14 20.83 7.07
C LEU A 140 -12.64 20.88 8.52
N ALA A 141 -11.97 20.18 9.43
CA ALA A 141 -12.34 20.15 10.85
C ALA A 141 -12.28 21.54 11.51
N ARG A 142 -11.37 22.41 11.04
CA ARG A 142 -11.27 23.80 11.48
C ARG A 142 -12.21 24.77 10.73
N GLY A 143 -13.01 24.27 9.79
CA GLY A 143 -13.94 25.10 9.02
C GLY A 143 -13.26 26.07 8.04
N ILE A 144 -11.98 25.85 7.69
CA ILE A 144 -11.21 26.66 6.73
C ILE A 144 -11.65 26.37 5.29
N VAL A 145 -12.08 25.14 5.05
CA VAL A 145 -12.67 24.67 3.79
C VAL A 145 -13.99 23.95 4.08
N SER A 146 -14.87 23.87 3.08
CA SER A 146 -16.19 23.25 3.17
C SER A 146 -16.17 21.74 2.84
N ASN A 147 -15.15 21.26 2.16
CA ASN A 147 -14.95 19.87 1.80
C ASN A 147 -13.47 19.59 1.47
N ILE A 148 -13.13 18.31 1.37
CA ILE A 148 -11.75 17.85 1.08
C ILE A 148 -11.27 18.32 -0.30
N GLN A 149 -12.13 18.30 -1.32
CA GLN A 149 -11.75 18.72 -2.67
C GLN A 149 -11.34 20.20 -2.70
N GLU A 150 -12.07 21.07 -1.99
CA GLU A 150 -11.73 22.49 -1.86
C GLU A 150 -10.33 22.69 -1.23
N ALA A 151 -9.93 21.84 -0.26
CA ALA A 151 -8.60 21.93 0.31
C ALA A 151 -7.51 21.65 -0.73
N PHE A 152 -7.73 20.65 -1.59
CA PHE A 152 -6.79 20.37 -2.67
C PHE A 152 -6.75 21.47 -3.71
N ASP A 153 -7.90 21.93 -4.20
CA ASP A 153 -8.01 22.94 -5.26
C ASP A 153 -7.40 24.28 -4.85
N LYS A 154 -7.51 24.67 -3.59
CA LYS A 154 -7.02 25.96 -3.10
C LYS A 154 -5.58 25.95 -2.60
N TYR A 155 -5.10 24.82 -2.05
CA TYR A 155 -3.87 24.80 -1.28
C TYR A 155 -2.93 23.62 -1.54
N LEU A 156 -3.44 22.40 -1.77
CA LEU A 156 -2.65 21.18 -1.59
C LEU A 156 -2.33 20.43 -2.87
N ALA A 157 -3.04 20.67 -3.97
CA ALA A 157 -2.74 20.07 -5.26
C ALA A 157 -1.36 20.51 -5.77
N ASP A 158 -0.79 19.75 -6.67
CA ASP A 158 0.53 20.01 -7.23
C ASP A 158 0.53 21.37 -7.95
N GLY A 159 1.45 22.25 -7.55
CA GLY A 159 1.55 23.62 -8.05
C GLY A 159 0.75 24.66 -7.25
N GLU A 160 -0.10 24.26 -6.32
CA GLU A 160 -0.87 25.17 -5.48
C GLU A 160 -0.04 25.86 -4.40
N LYS A 161 -0.64 26.89 -3.76
CA LYS A 161 0.07 27.81 -2.85
C LYS A 161 0.72 27.12 -1.67
N GLY A 162 0.14 26.06 -1.14
CA GLY A 162 0.69 25.25 -0.04
C GLY A 162 1.59 24.09 -0.49
N PHE A 163 1.72 23.86 -1.80
CA PHE A 163 2.47 22.70 -2.31
C PHE A 163 3.97 22.78 -1.98
N VAL A 164 4.48 21.70 -1.39
CA VAL A 164 5.91 21.44 -1.20
C VAL A 164 6.23 20.08 -1.82
N LYS A 165 7.18 20.02 -2.75
CA LYS A 165 7.57 18.77 -3.42
C LYS A 165 8.18 17.80 -2.40
N LEU A 166 7.76 16.53 -2.44
CA LEU A 166 8.43 15.43 -1.75
C LEU A 166 9.24 14.65 -2.79
N LYS A 167 10.49 14.34 -2.48
CA LYS A 167 11.24 13.36 -3.26
C LYS A 167 10.81 11.98 -2.74
N ARG A 168 10.05 11.24 -3.54
CA ARG A 168 9.69 9.85 -3.25
C ARG A 168 10.76 8.90 -3.76
N LEU A 169 10.87 7.74 -3.13
CA LEU A 169 11.60 6.62 -3.70
C LEU A 169 10.86 6.15 -4.96
N THR A 170 11.61 5.90 -6.01
CA THR A 170 11.05 5.39 -7.26
C THR A 170 10.90 3.87 -7.21
N SER A 171 10.07 3.30 -8.10
CA SER A 171 9.98 1.85 -8.24
C SER A 171 11.35 1.23 -8.53
N ALA A 172 12.21 1.92 -9.30
CA ALA A 172 13.58 1.49 -9.59
C ALA A 172 14.50 1.51 -8.35
N ASP A 173 14.25 2.38 -7.35
CA ASP A 173 14.96 2.37 -6.08
C ASP A 173 14.48 1.22 -5.19
N ILE A 174 13.16 0.95 -5.16
CA ILE A 174 12.53 0.02 -4.23
C ILE A 174 12.74 -1.45 -4.61
N VAL A 175 12.60 -1.81 -5.89
CA VAL A 175 12.72 -3.21 -6.34
C VAL A 175 14.03 -3.86 -5.84
N PRO A 176 15.23 -3.27 -6.06
CA PRO A 176 16.46 -3.87 -5.54
C PRO A 176 16.52 -3.90 -4.00
N MET A 177 15.94 -2.91 -3.30
CA MET A 177 15.91 -2.91 -1.83
C MET A 177 15.05 -4.04 -1.27
N VAL A 178 13.93 -4.39 -1.92
CA VAL A 178 13.10 -5.54 -1.53
C VAL A 178 13.89 -6.84 -1.71
N HIS A 179 14.57 -7.01 -2.84
CA HIS A 179 15.39 -8.20 -3.11
C HIS A 179 16.54 -8.34 -2.11
N GLU A 180 17.26 -7.24 -1.81
CA GLU A 180 18.32 -7.22 -0.79
C GLU A 180 17.78 -7.54 0.60
N SER A 181 16.50 -7.19 0.87
CA SER A 181 15.80 -7.52 2.11
C SER A 181 15.23 -8.95 2.15
N GLY A 182 15.50 -9.77 1.14
CA GLY A 182 15.05 -11.17 1.06
C GLY A 182 13.58 -11.32 0.65
N GLY A 183 12.98 -10.31 0.01
CA GLY A 183 11.59 -10.33 -0.42
C GLY A 183 11.42 -10.49 -1.94
N ILE A 184 10.17 -10.62 -2.38
CA ILE A 184 9.73 -10.51 -3.78
C ILE A 184 8.82 -9.29 -3.94
N VAL A 185 8.78 -8.76 -5.16
CA VAL A 185 7.98 -7.58 -5.51
C VAL A 185 6.81 -7.97 -6.41
N VAL A 186 5.63 -7.46 -6.08
CA VAL A 186 4.41 -7.61 -6.88
C VAL A 186 3.81 -6.22 -7.13
N ILE A 187 3.42 -5.93 -8.38
CA ILE A 187 2.74 -4.67 -8.71
C ILE A 187 1.32 -4.72 -8.16
N ALA A 188 0.97 -3.79 -7.26
CA ALA A 188 -0.35 -3.70 -6.64
C ALA A 188 -1.37 -3.04 -7.60
N HIS A 189 -2.63 -3.49 -7.56
CA HIS A 189 -3.82 -2.90 -8.24
C HIS A 189 -3.49 -2.10 -9.53
N PRO A 190 -2.93 -2.74 -10.57
CA PRO A 190 -2.34 -2.08 -11.75
C PRO A 190 -3.33 -1.22 -12.55
N LYS A 191 -4.63 -1.36 -12.36
CA LYS A 191 -5.64 -0.50 -12.99
C LYS A 191 -5.43 0.99 -12.69
N ARG A 192 -4.74 1.32 -11.58
CA ARG A 192 -4.37 2.70 -11.24
C ARG A 192 -3.27 3.28 -12.12
N LEU A 193 -2.50 2.46 -12.84
CA LEU A 193 -1.39 2.91 -13.71
C LEU A 193 -1.88 3.61 -15.00
N ARG A 194 -3.14 3.44 -15.39
CA ARG A 194 -3.80 4.04 -16.55
C ARG A 194 -3.24 3.67 -17.93
N GLU A 195 -1.96 3.34 -18.05
CA GLU A 195 -1.28 3.01 -19.31
C GLU A 195 -0.47 1.72 -19.16
N ASP A 196 -0.67 0.78 -20.08
CA ASP A 196 0.04 -0.51 -20.11
C ASP A 196 1.57 -0.37 -20.24
N ARG A 197 2.06 0.76 -20.79
CA ARG A 197 3.51 0.97 -20.90
C ARG A 197 4.14 1.09 -19.51
N HIS A 198 3.52 1.76 -18.54
CA HIS A 198 4.04 1.86 -17.17
C HIS A 198 4.06 0.49 -16.48
N LEU A 199 3.03 -0.34 -16.73
CA LEU A 199 3.03 -1.71 -16.24
C LEU A 199 4.20 -2.50 -16.77
N ALA A 200 4.51 -2.39 -18.08
CA ALA A 200 5.63 -3.06 -18.72
C ALA A 200 6.98 -2.53 -18.21
N GLU A 201 7.15 -1.21 -18.12
CA GLU A 201 8.36 -0.57 -17.62
C GLU A 201 8.67 -0.99 -16.17
N ILE A 202 7.64 -1.05 -15.28
CA ILE A 202 7.82 -1.52 -13.90
C ILE A 202 8.12 -3.01 -13.86
N ALA A 203 7.47 -3.81 -14.70
CA ALA A 203 7.77 -5.24 -14.83
C ALA A 203 9.22 -5.50 -15.23
N ASP A 204 9.78 -4.67 -16.12
CA ASP A 204 11.16 -4.77 -16.59
C ASP A 204 12.20 -4.37 -15.52
N LEU A 205 11.77 -3.79 -14.37
CA LEU A 205 12.65 -3.56 -13.22
C LEU A 205 13.00 -4.85 -12.44
N GLY A 206 12.39 -5.98 -12.79
CA GLY A 206 12.65 -7.28 -12.18
C GLY A 206 11.67 -7.65 -11.08
N VAL A 207 10.43 -7.14 -11.12
CA VAL A 207 9.36 -7.59 -10.22
C VAL A 207 8.97 -9.04 -10.52
N GLU A 208 8.55 -9.79 -9.50
CA GLU A 208 8.16 -11.19 -9.67
C GLU A 208 6.69 -11.40 -10.01
N GLY A 209 5.84 -10.39 -9.79
CA GLY A 209 4.42 -10.61 -10.02
C GLY A 209 3.61 -9.34 -10.20
N VAL A 210 2.30 -9.56 -10.42
CA VAL A 210 1.29 -8.51 -10.54
C VAL A 210 -0.02 -8.96 -9.90
N GLU A 211 -0.69 -8.06 -9.23
CA GLU A 211 -2.01 -8.29 -8.66
C GLU A 211 -3.08 -8.17 -9.75
N ALA A 212 -3.75 -9.27 -10.07
CA ALA A 212 -4.79 -9.28 -11.09
C ALA A 212 -6.20 -9.32 -10.48
N VAL A 213 -6.37 -10.03 -9.36
CA VAL A 213 -7.68 -10.18 -8.71
C VAL A 213 -7.82 -9.12 -7.61
N HIS A 214 -8.52 -8.04 -7.94
CA HIS A 214 -8.71 -6.89 -7.05
C HIS A 214 -10.13 -6.30 -7.26
N PRO A 215 -10.81 -5.76 -6.22
CA PRO A 215 -12.17 -5.23 -6.33
C PRO A 215 -12.36 -4.12 -7.38
N SER A 216 -11.31 -3.34 -7.66
CA SER A 216 -11.37 -2.30 -8.71
C SER A 216 -11.26 -2.85 -10.13
N ALA A 217 -10.83 -4.12 -10.30
CA ALA A 217 -10.62 -4.76 -11.58
C ALA A 217 -11.87 -5.53 -12.01
N ASP A 218 -12.48 -5.15 -13.14
CA ASP A 218 -13.52 -5.94 -13.77
C ASP A 218 -12.93 -7.20 -14.46
N ALA A 219 -13.78 -8.13 -14.86
CA ALA A 219 -13.35 -9.42 -15.43
C ALA A 219 -12.53 -9.28 -16.72
N GLU A 220 -12.73 -8.21 -17.50
CA GLU A 220 -11.95 -7.95 -18.72
C GLU A 220 -10.53 -7.51 -18.35
N PHE A 221 -10.39 -6.56 -17.45
CA PHE A 221 -9.10 -6.10 -16.96
C PHE A 221 -8.33 -7.23 -16.24
N GLN A 222 -9.00 -8.03 -15.41
CA GLN A 222 -8.36 -9.19 -14.76
C GLN A 222 -7.76 -10.15 -15.81
N ARG A 223 -8.52 -10.51 -16.88
CA ARG A 223 -7.98 -11.33 -17.95
C ARG A 223 -6.78 -10.72 -18.62
N HIS A 224 -6.83 -9.42 -18.95
CA HIS A 224 -5.72 -8.67 -19.55
C HIS A 224 -4.46 -8.76 -18.69
N ILE A 225 -4.57 -8.53 -17.37
CA ILE A 225 -3.43 -8.61 -16.45
C ILE A 225 -2.91 -10.05 -16.31
N ILE A 226 -3.78 -11.04 -16.28
CA ILE A 226 -3.38 -12.46 -16.26
C ILE A 226 -2.60 -12.81 -17.53
N GLU A 227 -3.09 -12.42 -18.71
CA GLU A 227 -2.41 -12.65 -20.00
C GLU A 227 -1.05 -11.93 -20.03
N PHE A 228 -0.98 -10.70 -19.54
CA PHE A 228 0.27 -9.95 -19.41
C PHE A 228 1.26 -10.69 -18.49
N ALA A 229 0.82 -11.17 -17.35
CA ALA A 229 1.65 -11.93 -16.40
C ALA A 229 2.17 -13.23 -17.02
N ASP A 230 1.27 -14.01 -17.63
CA ASP A 230 1.61 -15.29 -18.25
C ASP A 230 2.62 -15.12 -19.39
N ALA A 231 2.46 -14.09 -20.22
CA ALA A 231 3.39 -13.79 -21.31
C ALA A 231 4.80 -13.44 -20.83
N ARG A 232 4.96 -12.96 -19.59
CA ARG A 232 6.23 -12.59 -18.97
C ARG A 232 6.74 -13.58 -17.92
N GLY A 233 5.98 -14.65 -17.65
CA GLY A 233 6.31 -15.62 -16.59
C GLY A 233 6.18 -15.06 -15.18
N LEU A 234 5.42 -13.96 -15.00
CA LEU A 234 5.19 -13.34 -13.72
C LEU A 234 4.19 -14.13 -12.88
N LEU A 235 4.29 -13.98 -11.56
CA LEU A 235 3.28 -14.47 -10.63
C LEU A 235 2.01 -13.63 -10.75
N VAL A 236 0.88 -14.24 -10.43
CA VAL A 236 -0.40 -13.55 -10.27
C VAL A 236 -0.78 -13.62 -8.80
N THR A 237 -1.19 -12.49 -8.23
CA THR A 237 -1.74 -12.41 -6.86
C THR A 237 -3.12 -11.79 -6.87
N GLY A 238 -3.73 -11.70 -5.69
CA GLY A 238 -4.99 -11.00 -5.50
C GLY A 238 -5.31 -10.77 -4.04
N GLY A 239 -6.06 -9.70 -3.79
CA GLY A 239 -6.49 -9.27 -2.48
C GLY A 239 -7.68 -8.33 -2.56
N THR A 240 -8.25 -8.00 -1.39
CA THR A 240 -9.36 -7.05 -1.29
C THR A 240 -8.92 -5.60 -1.17
N ASP A 241 -7.65 -5.36 -0.88
CA ASP A 241 -7.15 -4.02 -0.50
C ASP A 241 -7.99 -3.44 0.66
N PHE A 242 -8.35 -4.31 1.62
CA PHE A 242 -9.26 -3.96 2.70
C PHE A 242 -8.68 -2.88 3.60
N HIS A 243 -9.40 -1.76 3.73
CA HIS A 243 -9.09 -0.68 4.65
C HIS A 243 -10.21 -0.45 5.66
N ALA A 244 -11.48 -0.53 5.24
CA ALA A 244 -12.64 -0.28 6.08
C ALA A 244 -13.88 -1.00 5.55
N PRO A 245 -14.74 -1.54 6.42
CA PRO A 245 -15.93 -2.31 6.00
C PRO A 245 -16.97 -1.48 5.25
N GLU A 246 -16.95 -0.15 5.40
CA GLU A 246 -17.87 0.77 4.74
C GLU A 246 -17.48 1.08 3.30
N THR A 247 -16.21 0.91 2.94
CA THR A 247 -15.65 1.35 1.65
C THR A 247 -15.01 0.24 0.83
N HIS A 248 -14.69 -0.89 1.47
CA HIS A 248 -14.03 -2.04 0.83
C HIS A 248 -14.81 -3.33 1.10
N PRO A 249 -14.72 -4.31 0.21
CA PRO A 249 -15.19 -5.67 0.52
C PRO A 249 -14.52 -6.17 1.81
N LEU A 250 -15.27 -6.99 2.57
CA LEU A 250 -14.66 -7.69 3.72
C LEU A 250 -13.56 -8.64 3.23
N PRO A 251 -12.51 -8.89 4.04
CA PRO A 251 -11.41 -9.77 3.66
C PRO A 251 -11.84 -11.10 3.06
N GLY A 252 -11.14 -11.51 2.01
CA GLY A 252 -11.29 -12.83 1.38
C GLY A 252 -11.86 -12.81 -0.04
N ILE A 253 -11.12 -13.43 -0.94
CA ILE A 253 -11.47 -13.65 -2.34
C ILE A 253 -11.29 -15.14 -2.72
N MET A 254 -12.05 -15.61 -3.71
CA MET A 254 -11.77 -16.88 -4.36
C MET A 254 -10.65 -16.71 -5.36
N PHE A 255 -9.62 -17.55 -5.27
CA PHE A 255 -8.40 -17.42 -6.07
C PHE A 255 -7.96 -18.78 -6.63
N PRO A 256 -7.45 -18.86 -7.89
CA PRO A 256 -6.99 -20.13 -8.47
C PRO A 256 -5.85 -20.76 -7.64
N ARG A 257 -6.06 -21.99 -7.21
CA ARG A 257 -5.15 -22.70 -6.29
C ARG A 257 -3.75 -22.91 -6.90
N ASP A 258 -3.68 -23.24 -8.16
CA ASP A 258 -2.41 -23.43 -8.88
C ASP A 258 -1.56 -22.15 -8.91
N ARG A 259 -2.17 -20.97 -8.98
CA ARG A 259 -1.47 -19.69 -8.91
C ARG A 259 -1.02 -19.36 -7.48
N LEU A 260 -1.85 -19.68 -6.49
CA LEU A 260 -1.46 -19.57 -5.08
C LEU A 260 -0.25 -20.45 -4.77
N GLU A 261 -0.27 -21.72 -5.20
CA GLU A 261 0.85 -22.64 -5.00
C GLU A 261 2.15 -22.12 -5.60
N ARG A 262 2.13 -21.62 -6.84
CA ARG A 262 3.31 -20.99 -7.47
C ARG A 262 3.83 -19.78 -6.69
N PHE A 263 2.92 -18.93 -6.17
CA PHE A 263 3.29 -17.79 -5.33
C PHE A 263 3.97 -18.27 -4.03
N LEU A 264 3.35 -19.23 -3.33
CA LEU A 264 3.89 -19.77 -2.07
C LEU A 264 5.23 -20.47 -2.28
N GLU A 265 5.41 -21.24 -3.35
CA GLU A 265 6.70 -21.86 -3.72
C GLU A 265 7.78 -20.79 -3.92
N ARG A 266 7.46 -19.70 -4.60
CA ARG A 266 8.42 -18.60 -4.83
C ARG A 266 8.80 -17.90 -3.53
N VAL A 267 7.83 -17.63 -2.63
CA VAL A 267 8.10 -17.04 -1.32
C VAL A 267 8.92 -18.01 -0.44
N ALA A 268 8.57 -19.30 -0.43
CA ALA A 268 9.32 -20.31 0.34
C ALA A 268 10.78 -20.47 -0.15
N ALA A 269 11.06 -20.22 -1.41
CA ALA A 269 12.41 -20.26 -1.96
C ALA A 269 13.31 -19.09 -1.52
N LEU A 270 12.79 -18.12 -0.74
CA LEU A 270 13.55 -17.02 -0.14
C LEU A 270 14.14 -17.39 1.24
N ALA A 271 13.57 -18.39 1.90
CA ALA A 271 13.99 -18.85 3.22
C ALA A 271 15.14 -19.87 3.11
#